data_54608f783d319956a3bbee7756708f92
#
_entry.id   54608f783d319956a3bbee7756708f92
#
_cell.length_a   1.000
_cell.length_b   1.000
_cell.length_c   1.000
_cell.angle_alpha   90.00
_cell.angle_beta   90.00
_cell.angle_gamma   90.00
#
_symmetry.space_group_name_H-M   'P 1'
#
loop_
_entity.id
_entity.type
_entity.pdbx_description
1 polymer ?
#
loop_
_entity_poly.entity_id
_entity_poly.type
_entity_poly.pdbx_seq_one_letter_code
_entity_poly.pdbx_strand_id
1 'polypeptide(L)'
;MYLRMGQTEENGYKVIRPHNEKHIENAQRLFLVTSRRSASCAEMMTDSCRAIENTVVIGADTFGCLSGDVTEILWLPVSGVPVSFGASLYQWDEDYFKEGRGFSPDLYLTGKDCEERLELFLEKYEGEEEGKADGQ
;
A
#
# COMPACT_ATOMS: atom_id res chain seq x y z
N MET A 1 -15.59 0.69 -1.10
CA MET A 1 -14.72 1.11 0.00
C MET A 1 -14.43 2.60 -0.21
N TYR A 2 -14.95 3.46 0.65
CA TYR A 2 -14.67 4.91 0.56
C TYR A 2 -13.71 5.25 1.69
N LEU A 3 -12.44 5.43 1.35
CA LEU A 3 -11.52 6.18 2.20
C LEU A 3 -12.13 7.57 2.38
N ARG A 4 -12.51 7.93 3.61
CA ARG A 4 -12.80 9.32 3.92
C ARG A 4 -11.47 10.05 3.95
N MET A 5 -11.12 10.66 2.84
CA MET A 5 -9.97 11.52 2.76
C MET A 5 -10.42 12.92 3.17
N GLY A 6 -9.84 13.45 4.25
CA GLY A 6 -9.94 14.87 4.57
C GLY A 6 -9.21 15.65 3.48
N GLN A 7 -9.89 16.54 2.78
CA GLN A 7 -9.28 17.41 1.78
C GLN A 7 -9.25 18.83 2.33
N THR A 8 -8.07 19.44 2.30
CA THR A 8 -7.88 20.87 2.60
C THR A 8 -7.05 21.49 1.49
N GLU A 9 -7.19 22.78 1.29
CA GLU A 9 -6.35 23.53 0.37
C GLU A 9 -5.32 24.31 1.19
N GLU A 10 -4.04 24.01 1.01
CA GLU A 10 -2.94 24.63 1.72
C GLU A 10 -1.88 25.10 0.71
N ASN A 11 -1.59 26.41 0.73
CA ASN A 11 -0.58 27.01 -0.17
C ASN A 11 -0.81 26.73 -1.67
N GLY A 12 -2.06 26.62 -2.10
CA GLY A 12 -2.41 26.31 -3.48
C GLY A 12 -2.32 24.84 -3.86
N TYR A 13 -2.06 23.95 -2.89
CA TYR A 13 -2.06 22.51 -3.09
C TYR A 13 -3.27 21.87 -2.41
N LYS A 14 -3.84 20.89 -3.07
CA LYS A 14 -4.84 20.01 -2.48
C LYS A 14 -4.13 19.01 -1.57
N VAL A 15 -4.31 19.14 -0.28
CA VAL A 15 -3.76 18.21 0.71
C VAL A 15 -4.79 17.15 1.03
N ILE A 16 -4.42 15.90 0.87
CA ILE A 16 -5.23 14.73 1.14
C ILE A 16 -4.63 14.01 2.33
N ARG A 17 -5.45 13.85 3.40
CA ARG A 17 -5.06 13.07 4.58
C ARG A 17 -5.83 11.76 4.55
N PRO A 18 -5.16 10.66 4.18
CA PRO A 18 -5.78 9.35 4.23
C PRO A 18 -6.16 9.02 5.68
N HIS A 19 -7.37 8.54 5.86
CA HIS A 19 -7.87 8.16 7.17
C HIS A 19 -8.58 6.82 7.07
N ASN A 20 -8.02 5.83 7.71
CA ASN A 20 -8.48 4.46 7.64
C ASN A 20 -9.29 4.12 8.90
N GLU A 21 -10.55 4.60 8.96
CA GLU A 21 -11.44 4.38 10.11
C GLU A 21 -12.24 3.07 10.07
N LYS A 22 -12.20 2.31 8.98
CA LYS A 22 -13.07 1.13 8.84
C LYS A 22 -12.27 -0.15 8.73
N HIS A 23 -12.36 -0.97 9.76
CA HIS A 23 -12.09 -2.40 9.66
C HIS A 23 -13.15 -3.07 8.77
N ILE A 24 -12.69 -3.75 7.75
CA ILE A 24 -13.52 -4.63 6.92
C ILE A 24 -13.40 -6.02 7.52
N GLU A 25 -14.52 -6.53 8.05
CA GLU A 25 -14.56 -7.88 8.61
C GLU A 25 -14.24 -8.92 7.54
N ASN A 26 -13.34 -9.82 7.85
CA ASN A 26 -12.94 -10.90 6.97
C ASN A 26 -12.52 -12.12 7.79
N ALA A 27 -13.21 -13.24 7.60
CA ALA A 27 -12.94 -14.48 8.31
C ALA A 27 -11.70 -15.22 7.75
N GLN A 28 -11.35 -14.97 6.49
CA GLN A 28 -10.22 -15.63 5.82
C GLN A 28 -8.96 -14.80 5.97
N ARG A 29 -7.81 -15.46 5.94
CA ARG A 29 -6.53 -14.75 5.91
C ARG A 29 -6.21 -14.27 4.49
N LEU A 30 -5.78 -13.02 4.41
CA LEU A 30 -5.30 -12.41 3.18
C LEU A 30 -3.78 -12.19 3.28
N PHE A 31 -3.03 -12.84 2.42
CA PHE A 31 -1.60 -12.58 2.28
C PHE A 31 -1.34 -11.62 1.13
N LEU A 32 -0.70 -10.50 1.42
CA LEU A 32 -0.30 -9.51 0.44
C LEU A 32 1.22 -9.49 0.33
N VAL A 33 1.74 -9.80 -0.86
CA VAL A 33 3.18 -9.80 -1.09
C VAL A 33 3.62 -8.47 -1.68
N THR A 34 4.57 -7.81 -1.02
CA THR A 34 5.12 -6.51 -1.44
C THR A 34 6.62 -6.58 -1.70
N SER A 35 7.09 -5.70 -2.53
CA SER A 35 8.51 -5.54 -2.86
C SER A 35 8.85 -4.09 -3.16
N ARG A 36 10.14 -3.78 -3.33
CA ARG A 36 10.59 -2.45 -3.79
C ARG A 36 10.06 -2.04 -5.18
N ARG A 37 9.37 -2.93 -5.88
CA ARG A 37 8.67 -2.64 -7.14
C ARG A 37 7.19 -2.31 -6.95
N SER A 38 6.66 -2.54 -5.76
CA SER A 38 5.30 -2.14 -5.40
C SER A 38 5.28 -0.64 -5.17
N ALA A 39 4.73 0.10 -6.12
CA ALA A 39 4.80 1.55 -6.16
C ALA A 39 3.45 2.18 -6.50
N SER A 40 3.21 3.42 -6.05
CA SER A 40 2.04 4.23 -6.41
C SER A 40 0.71 3.50 -6.13
N CYS A 41 -0.07 3.14 -7.15
CA CYS A 41 -1.34 2.42 -6.98
C CYS A 41 -1.20 1.11 -6.19
N ALA A 42 -0.07 0.40 -6.30
CA ALA A 42 0.19 -0.78 -5.49
C ALA A 42 0.36 -0.45 -4.01
N GLU A 43 0.87 0.73 -3.69
CA GLU A 43 0.97 1.23 -2.32
C GLU A 43 -0.40 1.64 -1.78
N MET A 44 -1.24 2.28 -2.59
CA MET A 44 -2.64 2.54 -2.23
C MET A 44 -3.40 1.24 -1.97
N MET A 45 -3.16 0.20 -2.79
CA MET A 45 -3.75 -1.13 -2.58
C MET A 45 -3.26 -1.74 -1.26
N THR A 46 -1.97 -1.61 -0.94
CA THR A 46 -1.38 -2.09 0.32
C THR A 46 -2.07 -1.45 1.52
N ASP A 47 -2.24 -0.14 1.52
CA ASP A 47 -2.98 0.58 2.56
C ASP A 47 -4.43 0.11 2.65
N SER A 48 -5.09 -0.03 1.51
CA SER A 48 -6.48 -0.50 1.45
C SER A 48 -6.66 -1.92 1.97
N CYS A 49 -5.73 -2.82 1.64
CA CYS A 49 -5.77 -4.20 2.13
C CYS A 49 -5.53 -4.29 3.64
N ARG A 50 -4.73 -3.41 4.21
CA ARG A 50 -4.53 -3.35 5.66
C ARG A 50 -5.78 -3.00 6.46
N ALA A 51 -6.77 -2.39 5.82
CA ALA A 51 -8.09 -2.17 6.44
C ALA A 51 -8.95 -3.44 6.52
N ILE A 52 -8.55 -4.52 5.84
CA ILE A 52 -9.23 -5.81 5.87
C ILE A 52 -8.65 -6.63 7.01
N GLU A 53 -9.53 -7.16 7.87
CA GLU A 53 -9.11 -8.04 8.96
C GLU A 53 -8.35 -9.26 8.45
N ASN A 54 -7.46 -9.78 9.25
CA ASN A 54 -6.63 -10.94 8.92
C ASN A 54 -5.72 -10.75 7.68
N THR A 55 -5.44 -9.51 7.29
CA THR A 55 -4.42 -9.22 6.27
C THR A 55 -3.03 -9.29 6.88
N VAL A 56 -2.13 -9.98 6.21
CA VAL A 56 -0.69 -10.04 6.53
C VAL A 56 0.11 -9.62 5.32
N VAL A 57 0.91 -8.58 5.46
CA VAL A 57 1.79 -8.07 4.40
C VAL A 57 3.15 -8.73 4.54
N ILE A 58 3.61 -9.41 3.49
CA ILE A 58 4.86 -10.18 3.47
C ILE A 58 5.77 -9.64 2.36
N GLY A 59 7.07 -9.66 2.58
CA GLY A 59 8.06 -9.36 1.54
C GLY A 59 9.05 -8.27 1.93
N ALA A 60 9.07 -7.16 1.21
CA ALA A 60 9.93 -6.02 1.48
C ALA A 60 9.14 -4.71 1.51
N ASP A 61 9.79 -3.65 2.02
CA ASP A 61 9.25 -2.30 1.92
C ASP A 61 8.82 -2.00 0.49
N THR A 62 7.72 -1.29 0.33
CA THR A 62 7.28 -0.79 -0.98
C THR A 62 8.22 0.30 -1.50
N PHE A 63 7.96 0.85 -2.66
CA PHE A 63 8.87 1.82 -3.28
C PHE A 63 8.94 3.14 -2.51
N GLY A 64 7.80 3.64 -2.05
CA GLY A 64 7.69 4.93 -1.39
C GLY A 64 7.54 6.09 -2.38
N CYS A 65 6.52 6.04 -3.24
CA CYS A 65 6.16 7.13 -4.12
C CYS A 65 4.65 7.38 -4.09
N LEU A 66 4.16 7.79 -2.94
CA LEU A 66 2.73 8.01 -2.71
C LEU A 66 2.42 9.36 -2.05
N SER A 67 3.40 10.23 -1.91
CA SER A 67 3.17 11.58 -1.35
C SER A 67 2.56 12.55 -2.34
N GLY A 68 2.68 12.29 -3.64
CA GLY A 68 2.09 13.11 -4.69
C GLY A 68 1.00 12.39 -5.45
N ASP A 69 -0.07 13.10 -5.78
CA ASP A 69 -1.10 12.60 -6.67
C ASP A 69 -0.91 13.13 -8.09
N VAL A 70 -1.58 12.46 -8.98
CA VAL A 70 -1.52 12.63 -10.42
C VAL A 70 -2.13 13.95 -10.86
N THR A 71 -1.45 14.49 -11.57
CA THR A 71 -1.11 15.07 -12.83
C THR A 71 -2.21 15.95 -13.35
N GLU A 72 -1.98 17.21 -13.12
CA GLU A 72 -2.51 18.19 -14.06
C GLU A 72 -1.53 18.37 -15.20
N ILE A 73 -2.06 18.71 -16.37
CA ILE A 73 -1.28 19.00 -17.57
C ILE A 73 -1.43 20.48 -17.90
N LEU A 74 -0.32 21.20 -17.83
CA LEU A 74 -0.22 22.56 -18.33
C LEU A 74 0.41 22.54 -19.73
N TRP A 75 -0.28 23.14 -20.69
CA TRP A 75 0.27 23.37 -22.02
C TRP A 75 1.01 24.70 -22.04
N LEU A 76 2.31 24.66 -22.35
CA LEU A 76 3.09 25.89 -22.48
C LEU A 76 2.54 26.74 -23.62
N PRO A 77 2.20 28.03 -23.38
CA PRO A 77 1.41 28.82 -24.33
C PRO A 77 2.13 29.15 -25.63
N VAL A 78 3.46 29.12 -25.64
CA VAL A 78 4.28 29.47 -26.81
C VAL A 78 4.68 28.22 -27.61
N SER A 79 5.17 27.20 -26.92
CA SER A 79 5.70 25.98 -27.57
C SER A 79 4.66 24.89 -27.79
N GLY A 80 3.51 24.94 -27.08
CA GLY A 80 2.52 23.88 -27.09
C GLY A 80 3.00 22.57 -26.44
N VAL A 81 4.11 22.60 -25.71
CA VAL A 81 4.63 21.41 -25.02
C VAL A 81 3.81 21.15 -23.75
N PRO A 82 3.30 19.91 -23.55
CA PRO A 82 2.64 19.54 -22.30
C PRO A 82 3.67 19.37 -21.17
N VAL A 83 3.38 19.96 -20.02
CA VAL A 83 4.12 19.75 -18.78
C VAL A 83 3.18 19.12 -17.78
N SER A 84 3.55 17.96 -17.28
CA SER A 84 2.81 17.20 -16.28
C SER A 84 3.39 17.47 -14.91
N PHE A 85 2.54 17.73 -13.92
CA PHE A 85 2.96 17.97 -12.54
C PHE A 85 1.90 17.46 -11.56
N GLY A 86 2.33 17.17 -10.31
CA GLY A 86 1.43 16.79 -9.24
C GLY A 86 0.69 18.01 -8.69
N ALA A 87 -0.63 17.92 -8.58
CA ALA A 87 -1.48 18.99 -8.08
C ALA A 87 -2.01 18.73 -6.66
N SER A 88 -1.77 17.54 -6.13
CA SER A 88 -2.23 17.12 -4.80
C SER A 88 -1.10 16.51 -4.01
N LEU A 89 -1.16 16.65 -2.69
CA LEU A 89 -0.24 16.05 -1.76
C LEU A 89 -1.00 15.12 -0.80
N TYR A 90 -0.52 13.89 -0.65
CA TYR A 90 -0.95 12.98 0.40
C TYR A 90 -0.08 13.21 1.63
N GLN A 91 -0.69 13.61 2.72
CA GLN A 91 -0.01 13.75 4.00
C GLN A 91 -0.25 12.51 4.85
N TRP A 92 0.74 11.67 4.90
CA TRP A 92 0.78 10.46 5.69
C TRP A 92 1.36 10.70 7.07
N ASP A 93 1.05 9.83 8.01
CA ASP A 93 1.81 9.69 9.24
C ASP A 93 3.19 9.12 8.89
N GLU A 94 4.28 9.77 9.34
CA GLU A 94 5.66 9.40 8.98
C GLU A 94 6.09 8.03 9.53
N ASP A 95 5.46 7.58 10.61
CA ASP A 95 5.69 6.25 11.17
C ASP A 95 4.99 5.16 10.36
N TYR A 96 3.91 5.53 9.65
CA TYR A 96 3.11 4.62 8.85
C TYR A 96 3.58 4.52 7.40
N PHE A 97 3.84 5.65 6.77
CA PHE A 97 4.36 5.74 5.39
C PHE A 97 5.42 6.82 5.30
N LYS A 98 6.52 6.50 4.62
CA LYS A 98 7.59 7.47 4.36
C LYS A 98 7.96 7.48 2.89
N GLU A 99 7.97 8.68 2.31
CA GLU A 99 8.43 8.88 0.93
C GLU A 99 9.88 8.36 0.76
N GLY A 100 10.13 7.61 -0.31
CA GLY A 100 11.40 6.94 -0.57
C GLY A 100 11.61 5.62 0.19
N ARG A 101 10.80 5.32 1.20
CA ARG A 101 10.81 4.04 1.92
C ARG A 101 9.58 3.21 1.63
N GLY A 102 8.38 3.81 1.65
CA GLY A 102 7.10 3.16 1.46
C GLY A 102 6.53 2.53 2.74
N PHE A 103 5.62 1.58 2.56
CA PHE A 103 5.06 0.76 3.63
C PHE A 103 5.98 -0.40 3.95
N SER A 104 6.22 -0.64 5.23
CA SER A 104 6.95 -1.80 5.69
C SER A 104 6.04 -3.02 5.79
N PRO A 105 6.48 -4.23 5.43
CA PRO A 105 5.70 -5.45 5.60
C PRO A 105 5.63 -5.86 7.08
N ASP A 106 4.64 -6.70 7.40
CA ASP A 106 4.54 -7.32 8.73
C ASP A 106 5.59 -8.43 8.90
N LEU A 107 5.92 -9.12 7.79
CA LEU A 107 6.97 -10.14 7.74
C LEU A 107 7.94 -9.86 6.59
N TYR A 108 9.18 -9.55 6.93
CA TYR A 108 10.23 -9.40 5.92
C TYR A 108 10.65 -10.75 5.35
N LEU A 109 10.50 -10.87 4.03
CA LEU A 109 10.90 -12.04 3.26
C LEU A 109 11.64 -11.57 2.01
N THR A 110 12.95 -11.48 2.12
CA THR A 110 13.82 -10.94 1.06
C THR A 110 14.96 -11.90 0.78
N GLY A 111 15.55 -11.81 -0.41
CA GLY A 111 16.65 -12.67 -0.82
C GLY A 111 16.37 -13.32 -2.17
N LYS A 112 17.32 -14.12 -2.64
CA LYS A 112 17.19 -14.82 -3.94
C LYS A 112 16.23 -16.00 -3.89
N ASP A 113 15.97 -16.50 -2.71
CA ASP A 113 15.12 -17.65 -2.38
C ASP A 113 13.77 -17.21 -1.78
N CYS A 114 13.39 -15.94 -1.96
CA CYS A 114 12.19 -15.41 -1.32
C CYS A 114 10.90 -16.09 -1.82
N GLU A 115 10.84 -16.49 -3.08
CA GLU A 115 9.67 -17.18 -3.64
C GLU A 115 9.53 -18.58 -3.02
N GLU A 116 10.59 -19.37 -2.99
CA GLU A 116 10.61 -20.71 -2.36
C GLU A 116 10.24 -20.64 -0.86
N ARG A 117 10.79 -19.64 -0.15
CA ARG A 117 10.49 -19.45 1.26
C ARG A 117 9.04 -19.00 1.51
N LEU A 118 8.46 -18.23 0.58
CA LEU A 118 7.06 -17.86 0.64
C LEU A 118 6.17 -19.09 0.43
N GLU A 119 6.45 -19.91 -0.56
CA GLU A 119 5.72 -21.16 -0.81
C GLU A 119 5.75 -22.06 0.43
N LEU A 120 6.93 -22.31 0.99
CA LEU A 120 7.08 -23.10 2.22
C LEU A 120 6.33 -22.52 3.42
N PHE A 121 6.27 -21.17 3.52
CA PHE A 121 5.51 -20.52 4.57
C PHE A 121 4.00 -20.75 4.40
N LEU A 122 3.49 -20.60 3.19
CA LEU A 122 2.06 -20.79 2.88
C LEU A 122 1.65 -22.26 3.07
N GLU A 123 2.42 -23.23 2.57
CA GLU A 123 2.17 -24.66 2.76
C GLU A 123 2.09 -25.04 4.24
N LYS A 124 3.03 -24.54 5.04
CA LYS A 124 3.03 -24.78 6.48
C LYS A 124 1.81 -24.17 7.16
N TYR A 125 1.43 -22.97 6.74
CA TYR A 125 0.27 -22.27 7.30
C TYR A 125 -1.03 -23.02 7.00
N GLU A 126 -1.23 -23.47 5.75
CA GLU A 126 -2.40 -24.27 5.34
C GLU A 126 -2.48 -25.59 6.12
N GLY A 127 -1.36 -26.28 6.29
CA GLY A 127 -1.31 -27.52 7.07
C GLY A 127 -1.65 -27.34 8.55
N GLU A 128 -1.38 -26.17 9.14
CA GLU A 128 -1.75 -25.88 10.52
C GLU A 128 -3.26 -25.55 10.66
N GLU A 129 -3.89 -25.00 9.63
CA GLU A 129 -5.34 -24.74 9.64
C GLU A 129 -6.16 -26.03 9.45
N GLU A 130 -5.75 -26.91 8.54
CA GLU A 130 -6.40 -28.21 8.36
C GLU A 130 -6.32 -29.08 9.63
N GLY A 131 -5.19 -29.08 10.32
CA GLY A 131 -5.01 -29.79 11.58
C GLY A 131 -5.85 -29.28 12.74
N LYS A 132 -6.30 -28.03 12.68
CA LYS A 132 -7.23 -27.45 13.69
C LYS A 132 -8.70 -27.74 13.38
N ALA A 133 -9.05 -27.91 12.11
CA ALA A 133 -10.41 -28.23 11.69
C ALA A 133 -10.79 -29.69 12.02
N ASP A 134 -9.83 -30.59 11.98
CA ASP A 134 -10.04 -32.02 12.30
C ASP A 134 -10.02 -32.35 13.81
N GLY A 135 -9.71 -31.38 14.66
CA GLY A 135 -9.56 -31.56 16.12
C GLY A 135 -10.73 -31.04 16.97
N GLN A 136 -11.88 -30.66 16.37
CA GLN A 136 -13.09 -30.23 17.08
C GLN A 136 -14.24 -31.24 17.01
#